data_efef10d3bfcdc0a4b97313822826120c
#
_entry.id   efef10d3bfcdc0a4b97313822826120c
#
_cell.length_a   1.000
_cell.length_b   1.000
_cell.length_c   1.000
_cell.angle_alpha   90.00
_cell.angle_beta   90.00
_cell.angle_gamma   90.00
#
_symmetry.space_group_name_H-M   'P 1'
#
loop_
_entity.id
_entity.type
_entity.pdbx_description
1 polymer ?
#
loop_
_entity_poly.entity_id
_entity_poly.type
_entity_poly.pdbx_seq_one_letter_code
_entity_poly.pdbx_strand_id
1 'polypeptide(L)'
;AAFLVIPFGLGLGLIGVGARYLYPHINALYALPVFLGHMNVVLASISAIGLLASVFVGVSACSLAIVALVVDDFYVPHWHPEAKKQLKVTKIISIIVGFLPLIFMFMTPNILALSFFAKALRVSIAIVAVMAFYLPTFNSTKVANVALLGTTILTTVWYLLGDPFGINDTYIAIFT
;
A
#
# COMPACT_ATOMS: atom_id res chain seq x y z
N ALA A 1 -17.41 0.76 7.93
CA ALA A 1 -16.35 0.10 7.13
C ALA A 1 -15.36 -0.68 8.03
N ALA A 2 -14.82 -0.10 9.11
CA ALA A 2 -13.81 -0.75 9.97
C ALA A 2 -14.30 -2.09 10.58
N PHE A 3 -15.58 -2.21 10.92
CA PHE A 3 -16.15 -3.42 11.52
C PHE A 3 -16.14 -4.63 10.58
N LEU A 4 -16.20 -4.40 9.27
CA LEU A 4 -16.16 -5.48 8.27
C LEU A 4 -14.75 -6.01 8.03
N VAL A 5 -13.71 -5.24 8.33
CA VAL A 5 -12.31 -5.66 8.13
C VAL A 5 -11.94 -6.84 9.03
N ILE A 6 -12.50 -6.89 10.25
CA ILE A 6 -12.20 -7.95 11.22
C ILE A 6 -12.63 -9.34 10.71
N PRO A 7 -13.92 -9.59 10.34
CA PRO A 7 -14.34 -10.90 9.87
C PRO A 7 -13.66 -11.31 8.55
N PHE A 8 -13.42 -10.35 7.63
CA PHE A 8 -12.69 -10.63 6.39
C PHE A 8 -11.22 -10.97 6.65
N GLY A 9 -10.56 -10.23 7.55
CA GLY A 9 -9.18 -10.51 7.94
C GLY A 9 -9.03 -11.89 8.62
N LEU A 10 -9.95 -12.25 9.49
CA LEU A 10 -10.00 -13.58 10.11
C LEU A 10 -10.23 -14.68 9.06
N GLY A 11 -11.17 -14.48 8.14
CA GLY A 11 -11.43 -15.43 7.06
C GLY A 11 -10.20 -15.69 6.18
N LEU A 12 -9.51 -14.64 5.75
CA LEU A 12 -8.28 -14.76 4.97
C LEU A 12 -7.14 -15.41 5.78
N GLY A 13 -7.03 -15.10 7.07
CA GLY A 13 -6.07 -15.74 7.97
C GLY A 13 -6.33 -17.25 8.11
N LEU A 14 -7.58 -17.65 8.29
CA LEU A 14 -7.97 -19.07 8.36
C LEU A 14 -7.69 -19.83 7.05
N ILE A 15 -7.93 -19.21 5.89
CA ILE A 15 -7.57 -19.77 4.57
C ILE A 15 -6.06 -19.98 4.49
N GLY A 16 -5.27 -18.99 4.91
CA GLY A 16 -3.80 -19.09 4.91
C GLY A 16 -3.27 -20.22 5.80
N VAL A 17 -3.80 -20.34 7.02
CA VAL A 17 -3.42 -21.40 7.96
C VAL A 17 -3.89 -22.77 7.44
N GLY A 18 -5.12 -22.86 6.93
CA GLY A 18 -5.67 -24.09 6.35
C GLY A 18 -4.87 -24.55 5.13
N ALA A 19 -4.50 -23.64 4.24
CA ALA A 19 -3.65 -23.95 3.09
C ALA A 19 -2.26 -24.43 3.51
N ARG A 20 -1.67 -23.83 4.56
CA ARG A 20 -0.37 -24.28 5.11
C ARG A 20 -0.44 -25.66 5.76
N TYR A 21 -1.55 -25.96 6.43
CA TYR A 21 -1.77 -27.27 7.05
C TYR A 21 -1.96 -28.39 6.00
N LEU A 22 -2.77 -28.10 4.97
CA LEU A 22 -3.05 -29.07 3.89
C LEU A 22 -1.86 -29.26 2.95
N TYR A 23 -1.06 -28.21 2.75
CA TYR A 23 0.04 -28.17 1.78
C TYR A 23 1.33 -27.60 2.41
N PRO A 24 2.03 -28.33 3.27
CA PRO A 24 3.15 -27.81 4.07
C PRO A 24 4.36 -27.35 3.26
N HIS A 25 4.51 -27.85 2.03
CA HIS A 25 5.66 -27.53 1.15
C HIS A 25 5.41 -26.39 0.15
N ILE A 26 4.24 -25.74 0.20
CA ILE A 26 3.90 -24.67 -0.73
C ILE A 26 4.46 -23.33 -0.22
N ASN A 27 4.99 -22.52 -1.15
CA ASN A 27 5.33 -21.15 -0.86
C ASN A 27 4.05 -20.37 -0.49
N ALA A 28 4.13 -19.55 0.57
CA ALA A 28 3.01 -18.78 1.10
C ALA A 28 2.27 -17.93 0.03
N LEU A 29 2.98 -17.47 -1.01
CA LEU A 29 2.40 -16.72 -2.13
C LEU A 29 1.40 -17.52 -2.97
N TYR A 30 1.55 -18.85 -3.01
CA TYR A 30 0.66 -19.73 -3.77
C TYR A 30 -0.46 -20.36 -2.94
N ALA A 31 -0.55 -20.06 -1.65
CA ALA A 31 -1.54 -20.64 -0.76
C ALA A 31 -2.98 -20.42 -1.25
N LEU A 32 -3.32 -19.19 -1.64
CA LEU A 32 -4.65 -18.84 -2.12
C LEU A 32 -4.99 -19.46 -3.49
N PRO A 33 -4.12 -19.37 -4.54
CA PRO A 33 -4.36 -20.04 -5.81
C PRO A 33 -4.51 -21.54 -5.69
N VAL A 34 -3.70 -22.21 -4.87
CA VAL A 34 -3.80 -23.65 -4.65
C VAL A 34 -5.07 -24.03 -3.93
N PHE A 35 -5.46 -23.28 -2.91
CA PHE A 35 -6.72 -23.48 -2.22
C PHE A 35 -7.94 -23.36 -3.16
N LEU A 36 -7.93 -22.35 -4.04
CA LEU A 36 -8.97 -22.16 -5.04
C LEU A 36 -9.00 -23.30 -6.08
N GLY A 37 -7.83 -23.82 -6.48
CA GLY A 37 -7.72 -24.93 -7.44
C GLY A 37 -8.29 -26.25 -6.94
N HIS A 38 -8.45 -26.43 -5.62
CA HIS A 38 -9.06 -27.61 -5.00
C HIS A 38 -10.54 -27.44 -4.66
N MET A 39 -11.10 -26.25 -4.90
CA MET A 39 -12.54 -25.98 -4.72
C MET A 39 -13.35 -26.46 -5.92
N ASN A 40 -14.68 -26.56 -5.71
CA ASN A 40 -15.60 -26.77 -6.84
C ASN A 40 -15.42 -25.62 -7.87
N VAL A 41 -15.43 -25.99 -9.15
CA VAL A 41 -15.17 -25.07 -10.29
C VAL A 41 -16.03 -23.80 -10.20
N VAL A 42 -17.29 -23.90 -9.84
CA VAL A 42 -18.21 -22.77 -9.72
C VAL A 42 -17.76 -21.81 -8.61
N LEU A 43 -17.47 -22.32 -7.42
CA LEU A 43 -17.00 -21.53 -6.29
C LEU A 43 -15.62 -20.91 -6.55
N ALA A 44 -14.71 -21.67 -7.15
CA ALA A 44 -13.40 -21.19 -7.54
C ALA A 44 -13.49 -20.03 -8.54
N SER A 45 -14.35 -20.15 -9.56
CA SER A 45 -14.56 -19.11 -10.57
C SER A 45 -15.14 -17.83 -9.96
N ILE A 46 -16.17 -17.93 -9.13
CA ILE A 46 -16.77 -16.77 -8.46
C ILE A 46 -15.74 -16.07 -7.56
N SER A 47 -14.99 -16.85 -6.79
CA SER A 47 -13.94 -16.31 -5.90
C SER A 47 -12.82 -15.64 -6.69
N ALA A 48 -12.38 -16.24 -7.78
CA ALA A 48 -11.33 -15.66 -8.65
C ALA A 48 -11.79 -14.34 -9.28
N ILE A 49 -13.03 -14.29 -9.80
CA ILE A 49 -13.60 -13.05 -10.34
C ILE A 49 -13.71 -11.97 -9.25
N GLY A 50 -14.17 -12.33 -8.05
CA GLY A 50 -14.26 -11.41 -6.92
C GLY A 50 -12.91 -10.85 -6.50
N LEU A 51 -11.87 -11.70 -6.47
CA LEU A 51 -10.49 -11.27 -6.18
C LEU A 51 -9.96 -10.32 -7.25
N LEU A 52 -10.12 -10.64 -8.53
CA LEU A 52 -9.71 -9.77 -9.62
C LEU A 52 -10.45 -8.42 -9.57
N ALA A 53 -11.76 -8.44 -9.38
CA ALA A 53 -12.54 -7.21 -9.24
C ALA A 53 -12.05 -6.35 -8.06
N SER A 54 -11.74 -6.96 -6.92
CA SER A 54 -11.20 -6.28 -5.74
C SER A 54 -9.85 -5.59 -6.04
N VAL A 55 -8.96 -6.27 -6.75
CA VAL A 55 -7.66 -5.70 -7.17
C VAL A 55 -7.87 -4.49 -8.08
N PHE A 56 -8.73 -4.61 -9.10
CA PHE A 56 -9.02 -3.49 -10.00
C PHE A 56 -9.61 -2.27 -9.29
N VAL A 57 -10.55 -2.49 -8.38
CA VAL A 57 -11.15 -1.41 -7.58
C VAL A 57 -10.09 -0.77 -6.68
N GLY A 58 -9.27 -1.57 -6.01
CA GLY A 58 -8.22 -1.07 -5.14
C GLY A 58 -7.18 -0.22 -5.88
N VAL A 59 -6.68 -0.71 -7.01
CA VAL A 59 -5.72 0.03 -7.85
C VAL A 59 -6.33 1.33 -8.38
N SER A 60 -7.56 1.28 -8.86
CA SER A 60 -8.25 2.47 -9.38
C SER A 60 -8.46 3.53 -8.30
N ALA A 61 -8.88 3.12 -7.10
CA ALA A 61 -9.09 4.03 -5.97
C ALA A 61 -7.78 4.70 -5.53
N CYS A 62 -6.69 3.92 -5.41
CA CYS A 62 -5.38 4.47 -5.08
C CYS A 62 -4.87 5.42 -6.17
N SER A 63 -5.01 5.07 -7.43
CA SER A 63 -4.60 5.92 -8.55
C SER A 63 -5.36 7.24 -8.56
N LEU A 64 -6.68 7.22 -8.35
CA LEU A 64 -7.49 8.43 -8.27
C LEU A 64 -7.07 9.32 -7.08
N ALA A 65 -6.78 8.72 -5.92
CA ALA A 65 -6.32 9.47 -4.74
C ALA A 65 -4.99 10.16 -5.00
N ILE A 66 -4.02 9.50 -5.64
CA ILE A 66 -2.73 10.09 -5.99
C ILE A 66 -2.93 11.23 -7.00
N VAL A 67 -3.75 11.03 -8.03
CA VAL A 67 -4.05 12.05 -9.03
C VAL A 67 -4.70 13.27 -8.39
N ALA A 68 -5.68 13.09 -7.51
CA ALA A 68 -6.33 14.16 -6.79
C ALA A 68 -5.32 14.95 -5.94
N LEU A 69 -4.49 14.27 -5.14
CA LEU A 69 -3.41 14.90 -4.36
C LEU A 69 -2.49 15.75 -5.23
N VAL A 70 -2.00 15.21 -6.34
CA VAL A 70 -1.06 15.93 -7.22
C VAL A 70 -1.74 17.12 -7.89
N VAL A 71 -2.99 16.99 -8.32
CA VAL A 71 -3.69 18.07 -9.01
C VAL A 71 -4.18 19.13 -8.01
N ASP A 72 -4.84 18.74 -6.93
CA ASP A 72 -5.50 19.67 -6.03
C ASP A 72 -4.53 20.32 -5.05
N ASP A 73 -3.50 19.61 -4.59
CA ASP A 73 -2.54 20.15 -3.61
C ASP A 73 -1.32 20.82 -4.26
N PHE A 74 -0.91 20.39 -5.47
CA PHE A 74 0.26 20.97 -6.13
C PHE A 74 -0.09 21.82 -7.36
N TYR A 75 -0.89 21.29 -8.28
CA TYR A 75 -1.11 21.99 -9.56
C TYR A 75 -2.04 23.19 -9.42
N VAL A 76 -3.20 23.02 -8.78
CA VAL A 76 -4.23 24.07 -8.66
C VAL A 76 -3.72 25.27 -7.85
N PRO A 77 -3.07 25.12 -6.68
CA PRO A 77 -2.61 26.26 -5.88
C PRO A 77 -1.50 27.08 -6.57
N HIS A 78 -0.67 26.45 -7.42
CA HIS A 78 0.46 27.14 -8.04
C HIS A 78 0.11 27.80 -9.37
N TRP A 79 -0.78 27.22 -10.17
CA TRP A 79 -1.09 27.69 -11.52
C TRP A 79 -2.48 28.23 -11.73
N HIS A 80 -3.39 28.10 -10.76
CA HIS A 80 -4.80 28.56 -10.81
C HIS A 80 -5.43 28.30 -12.21
N PRO A 81 -5.41 27.07 -12.72
CA PRO A 81 -5.79 26.78 -14.08
C PRO A 81 -7.30 26.88 -14.29
N GLU A 82 -7.70 27.24 -15.51
CA GLU A 82 -9.07 27.06 -15.93
C GLU A 82 -9.48 25.58 -15.89
N ALA A 83 -10.76 25.28 -15.63
CA ALA A 83 -11.30 23.91 -15.50
C ALA A 83 -10.91 23.01 -16.70
N LYS A 84 -10.83 23.56 -17.91
CA LYS A 84 -10.45 22.84 -19.12
C LYS A 84 -8.99 22.39 -19.12
N LYS A 85 -8.09 23.23 -18.58
CA LYS A 85 -6.66 22.91 -18.42
C LYS A 85 -6.45 21.91 -17.29
N GLN A 86 -7.14 22.09 -16.18
CA GLN A 86 -7.11 21.15 -15.06
C GLN A 86 -7.49 19.72 -15.51
N LEU A 87 -8.57 19.57 -16.28
CA LEU A 87 -9.02 18.29 -16.83
C LEU A 87 -7.96 17.61 -17.72
N LYS A 88 -7.25 18.40 -18.56
CA LYS A 88 -6.17 17.85 -19.39
C LYS A 88 -5.00 17.34 -18.55
N VAL A 89 -4.57 18.13 -17.56
CA VAL A 89 -3.48 17.74 -16.67
C VAL A 89 -3.86 16.52 -15.83
N THR A 90 -5.08 16.46 -15.30
CA THR A 90 -5.62 15.29 -14.58
C THR A 90 -5.53 14.02 -15.43
N LYS A 91 -5.90 14.08 -16.71
CA LYS A 91 -5.80 12.93 -17.61
C LYS A 91 -4.36 12.48 -17.84
N ILE A 92 -3.43 13.41 -18.04
CA ILE A 92 -2.02 13.08 -18.24
C ILE A 92 -1.43 12.44 -16.99
N ILE A 93 -1.69 13.02 -15.82
CA ILE A 93 -1.22 12.50 -14.54
C ILE A 93 -1.83 11.11 -14.27
N SER A 94 -3.12 10.90 -14.59
CA SER A 94 -3.77 9.59 -14.45
C SER A 94 -3.08 8.50 -15.27
N ILE A 95 -2.66 8.82 -16.48
CA ILE A 95 -1.91 7.87 -17.33
C ILE A 95 -0.55 7.56 -16.70
N ILE A 96 0.19 8.58 -16.27
CA ILE A 96 1.51 8.40 -15.64
C ILE A 96 1.39 7.54 -14.37
N VAL A 97 0.44 7.87 -13.49
CA VAL A 97 0.19 7.14 -12.24
C VAL A 97 -0.26 5.70 -12.52
N GLY A 98 -1.05 5.49 -13.57
CA GLY A 98 -1.49 4.16 -14.00
C GLY A 98 -0.33 3.25 -14.46
N PHE A 99 0.71 3.82 -15.07
CA PHE A 99 1.90 3.07 -15.50
C PHE A 99 2.93 2.86 -14.38
N LEU A 100 2.89 3.66 -13.32
CA LEU A 100 3.86 3.62 -12.23
C LEU A 100 3.97 2.24 -11.53
N PRO A 101 2.87 1.52 -11.24
CA PRO A 101 2.95 0.17 -10.69
C PRO A 101 3.68 -0.84 -11.58
N LEU A 102 3.60 -0.69 -12.90
CA LEU A 102 4.31 -1.57 -13.84
C LEU A 102 5.83 -1.39 -13.71
N ILE A 103 6.31 -0.16 -13.53
CA ILE A 103 7.73 0.12 -13.32
C ILE A 103 8.19 -0.56 -12.02
N PHE A 104 7.43 -0.43 -10.94
CA PHE A 104 7.75 -1.08 -9.66
C PHE A 104 7.74 -2.61 -9.75
N MET A 105 6.86 -3.19 -10.55
CA MET A 105 6.80 -4.63 -10.76
C MET A 105 8.11 -5.18 -11.35
N PHE A 106 8.73 -4.44 -12.28
CA PHE A 106 10.00 -4.85 -12.88
C PHE A 106 11.20 -4.64 -11.96
N MET A 107 11.14 -3.66 -11.05
CA MET A 107 12.24 -3.34 -10.13
C MET A 107 12.28 -4.23 -8.89
N THR A 108 11.13 -4.73 -8.43
CA THR A 108 11.02 -5.50 -7.20
C THR A 108 10.27 -6.82 -7.43
N PRO A 109 11.00 -7.93 -7.65
CA PRO A 109 10.37 -9.24 -7.85
C PRO A 109 9.69 -9.79 -6.59
N ASN A 110 9.93 -9.20 -5.42
CA ASN A 110 9.46 -9.71 -4.14
C ASN A 110 8.25 -8.91 -3.63
N ILE A 111 7.04 -9.31 -4.05
CA ILE A 111 5.76 -8.66 -3.71
C ILE A 111 5.57 -8.58 -2.18
N LEU A 112 6.03 -9.59 -1.44
CA LEU A 112 5.90 -9.63 0.01
C LEU A 112 6.75 -8.55 0.68
N ALA A 113 8.01 -8.39 0.27
CA ALA A 113 8.91 -7.36 0.78
C ALA A 113 8.36 -5.96 0.49
N LEU A 114 7.85 -5.72 -0.73
CA LEU A 114 7.21 -4.46 -1.08
C LEU A 114 5.96 -4.17 -0.22
N SER A 115 5.21 -5.21 0.16
CA SER A 115 4.05 -5.09 1.05
C SER A 115 4.46 -4.71 2.48
N PHE A 116 5.57 -5.23 3.00
CA PHE A 116 6.11 -4.84 4.30
C PHE A 116 6.61 -3.40 4.28
N PHE A 117 7.37 -3.02 3.27
CA PHE A 117 7.80 -1.63 3.07
C PHE A 117 6.64 -0.64 3.04
N ALA A 118 5.57 -0.94 2.28
CA ALA A 118 4.37 -0.11 2.25
C ALA A 118 3.66 -0.02 3.62
N LYS A 119 3.70 -1.09 4.43
CA LYS A 119 3.20 -1.06 5.82
C LYS A 119 4.06 -0.17 6.72
N ALA A 120 5.38 -0.26 6.60
CA ALA A 120 6.31 0.57 7.36
C ALA A 120 6.05 2.07 7.15
N LEU A 121 5.87 2.50 5.90
CA LEU A 121 5.53 3.89 5.60
C LEU A 121 4.17 4.33 6.21
N ARG A 122 3.17 3.45 6.20
CA ARG A 122 1.86 3.75 6.83
C ARG A 122 1.97 3.87 8.34
N VAL A 123 2.79 3.05 8.98
CA VAL A 123 3.04 3.11 10.44
C VAL A 123 3.69 4.44 10.80
N SER A 124 4.67 4.92 10.04
CA SER A 124 5.29 6.23 10.24
C SER A 124 4.25 7.37 10.23
N ILE A 125 3.39 7.39 9.22
CA ILE A 125 2.33 8.40 9.12
C ILE A 125 1.39 8.33 10.33
N ALA A 126 1.01 7.12 10.76
CA ALA A 126 0.14 6.93 11.92
C ALA A 126 0.79 7.42 13.21
N ILE A 127 2.08 7.16 13.43
CA ILE A 127 2.81 7.62 14.61
C ILE A 127 2.89 9.15 14.64
N VAL A 128 3.26 9.78 13.53
CA VAL A 128 3.32 11.25 13.44
C VAL A 128 1.94 11.87 13.69
N ALA A 129 0.88 11.28 13.13
CA ALA A 129 -0.49 11.74 13.37
C ALA A 129 -0.88 11.62 14.85
N VAL A 130 -0.60 10.49 15.50
CA VAL A 130 -0.87 10.28 16.93
C VAL A 130 -0.06 11.27 17.79
N MET A 131 1.22 11.46 17.49
CA MET A 131 2.06 12.42 18.21
C MET A 131 1.54 13.86 18.06
N ALA A 132 1.12 14.25 16.86
CA ALA A 132 0.57 15.58 16.62
C ALA A 132 -0.73 15.83 17.42
N PHE A 133 -1.55 14.79 17.64
CA PHE A 133 -2.79 14.91 18.42
C PHE A 133 -2.56 14.93 19.94
N TYR A 134 -1.65 14.12 20.46
CA TYR A 134 -1.50 13.92 21.90
C TYR A 134 -0.37 14.73 22.53
N LEU A 135 0.62 15.17 21.74
CA LEU A 135 1.78 15.92 22.21
C LEU A 135 1.80 17.33 21.61
N PRO A 136 1.27 18.34 22.31
CA PRO A 136 1.18 19.71 21.80
C PRO A 136 2.55 20.34 21.50
N THR A 137 3.62 19.85 22.10
CA THR A 137 5.00 20.26 21.82
C THR A 137 5.46 19.90 20.40
N PHE A 138 4.88 18.88 19.78
CA PHE A 138 5.20 18.43 18.41
C PHE A 138 4.22 18.98 17.35
N ASN A 139 3.33 19.88 17.70
CA ASN A 139 2.31 20.44 16.80
C ASN A 139 2.87 21.50 15.82
N SER A 140 4.13 21.38 15.44
CA SER A 140 4.74 22.24 14.42
C SER A 140 4.74 21.52 13.07
N THR A 141 4.17 22.15 12.05
CA THR A 141 4.18 21.65 10.67
C THR A 141 5.59 21.31 10.17
N LYS A 142 6.59 22.08 10.61
CA LYS A 142 8.00 21.83 10.26
C LYS A 142 8.50 20.52 10.85
N VAL A 143 8.19 20.26 12.12
CA VAL A 143 8.60 19.02 12.81
C VAL A 143 7.92 17.81 12.19
N ALA A 144 6.62 17.89 11.92
CA ALA A 144 5.88 16.83 11.25
C ALA A 144 6.44 16.52 9.84
N ASN A 145 6.74 17.55 9.05
CA ASN A 145 7.31 17.37 7.72
C ASN A 145 8.72 16.76 7.77
N VAL A 146 9.57 17.20 8.70
CA VAL A 146 10.92 16.65 8.87
C VAL A 146 10.87 15.20 9.34
N ALA A 147 9.99 14.86 10.27
CA ALA A 147 9.77 13.50 10.74
C ALA A 147 9.29 12.59 9.60
N LEU A 148 8.27 12.99 8.85
CA LEU A 148 7.73 12.19 7.74
C LEU A 148 8.75 11.99 6.62
N LEU A 149 9.46 13.05 6.22
CA LEU A 149 10.48 12.96 5.18
C LEU A 149 11.69 12.13 5.67
N GLY A 150 12.14 12.37 6.89
CA GLY A 150 13.26 11.64 7.49
C GLY A 150 12.98 10.15 7.59
N THR A 151 11.83 9.78 8.13
CA THR A 151 11.42 8.38 8.25
C THR A 151 11.26 7.74 6.88
N THR A 152 10.63 8.44 5.92
CA THR A 152 10.44 7.90 4.56
C THR A 152 11.78 7.63 3.88
N ILE A 153 12.72 8.58 3.96
CA ILE A 153 14.06 8.43 3.36
C ILE A 153 14.81 7.28 4.05
N LEU A 154 14.84 7.26 5.38
CA LEU A 154 15.59 6.26 6.13
C LEU A 154 15.03 4.85 5.91
N THR A 155 13.70 4.69 5.95
CA THR A 155 13.03 3.40 5.67
C THR A 155 13.30 2.95 4.23
N THR A 156 13.29 3.88 3.26
CA THR A 156 13.57 3.54 1.86
C THR A 156 15.02 3.11 1.66
N VAL A 157 15.97 3.82 2.25
CA VAL A 157 17.39 3.44 2.20
C VAL A 157 17.60 2.08 2.84
N TRP A 158 16.99 1.82 4.00
CA TRP A 158 17.08 0.54 4.70
C TRP A 158 16.53 -0.61 3.86
N TYR A 159 15.38 -0.43 3.26
CA TYR A 159 14.79 -1.40 2.33
C TYR A 159 15.70 -1.69 1.12
N LEU A 160 16.29 -0.64 0.52
CA LEU A 160 17.20 -0.80 -0.62
C LEU A 160 18.51 -1.51 -0.24
N LEU A 161 18.96 -1.40 1.03
CA LEU A 161 20.12 -2.13 1.57
C LEU A 161 19.82 -3.61 1.86
N GLY A 162 18.57 -4.06 1.69
CA GLY A 162 18.17 -5.45 1.86
C GLY A 162 18.04 -5.88 3.33
N ASP A 163 17.48 -5.02 4.19
CA ASP A 163 17.27 -5.27 5.62
C ASP A 163 18.56 -5.72 6.34
N PRO A 164 19.60 -4.87 6.40
CA PRO A 164 20.86 -5.22 7.03
C PRO A 164 20.64 -5.63 8.48
N PHE A 165 21.39 -6.62 8.93
CA PHE A 165 21.30 -7.23 10.28
C PHE A 165 20.02 -8.03 10.54
N GLY A 166 19.18 -8.30 9.52
CA GLY A 166 17.90 -9.00 9.70
C GLY A 166 16.83 -8.20 10.45
N ILE A 167 17.03 -6.87 10.58
CA ILE A 167 16.08 -5.96 11.19
C ILE A 167 15.11 -5.48 10.10
N ASN A 168 13.83 -5.80 10.29
CA ASN A 168 12.80 -5.39 9.34
C ASN A 168 12.62 -3.87 9.30
N ASP A 169 12.43 -3.32 8.12
CA ASP A 169 12.19 -1.89 7.84
C ASP A 169 11.08 -1.26 8.70
N THR A 170 10.11 -2.05 9.14
CA THR A 170 9.03 -1.63 10.04
C THR A 170 9.55 -1.11 11.38
N TYR A 171 10.60 -1.74 11.93
CA TYR A 171 11.20 -1.26 13.19
C TYR A 171 11.89 0.09 13.01
N ILE A 172 12.57 0.28 11.90
CA ILE A 172 13.18 1.57 11.56
C ILE A 172 12.12 2.66 11.46
N ALA A 173 10.99 2.35 10.82
CA ALA A 173 9.86 3.27 10.68
C ALA A 173 9.22 3.68 12.02
N ILE A 174 9.32 2.85 13.06
CA ILE A 174 8.77 3.14 14.39
C ILE A 174 9.74 4.00 15.21
N PHE A 175 11.04 3.77 15.09
CA PHE A 175 12.07 4.41 15.94
C PHE A 175 12.65 5.69 15.35
N THR A 176 12.28 6.08 14.15
CA THR A 176 12.72 7.32 13.48
C THR A 176 11.65 8.40 13.50
#